data_d8cccccfbabcf41b7ca351c04c8f7887
#
_entry.id   d8cccccfbabcf41b7ca351c04c8f7887
#
_cell.length_a   1.000
_cell.length_b   1.000
_cell.length_c   1.000
_cell.angle_alpha   90.00
_cell.angle_beta   90.00
_cell.angle_gamma   90.00
#
_symmetry.space_group_name_H-M   'P 1'
#
loop_
_entity.id
_entity.type
_entity.pdbx_description
1 polymer ?
#
loop_
_entity_poly.entity_id
_entity_poly.type
_entity_poly.pdbx_seq_one_letter_code
_entity_poly.pdbx_strand_id
1 'polypeptide(L)'
;VYKLAANVVKVILKLMGSKARVYGEENLPKEGGFIIACTHTGYVDILNLGVAMYPREIHFMAKKQLFEMKGLGWLVKHLNAFPVDRDNPGPSVIKIPSQLLKEGKIVGIFPSGTRSADGTDLKQGAITIAQLAKAQIVPAAYVGARNAGDVMKRGKGYLIYGEPFYVTGKGKEGREQFTQHLEHELVALTEELQKRIPVK
;
A
#
# COMPACT_ATOMS: atom_id res chain seq x y z
N VAL A 1 9.91 11.19 14.86
CA VAL A 1 10.59 9.94 14.43
C VAL A 1 10.20 9.60 12.99
N TYR A 2 8.90 9.58 12.61
CA TYR A 2 8.44 9.28 11.24
C TYR A 2 9.13 10.15 10.18
N LYS A 3 9.11 11.47 10.34
CA LYS A 3 9.74 12.42 9.41
C LYS A 3 11.24 12.14 9.21
N LEU A 4 11.96 11.83 10.29
CA LEU A 4 13.38 11.50 10.21
C LEU A 4 13.59 10.19 9.44
N ALA A 5 12.85 9.13 9.80
CA ALA A 5 12.94 7.84 9.13
C ALA A 5 12.58 7.93 7.65
N ALA A 6 11.49 8.63 7.29
CA ALA A 6 11.10 8.86 5.90
C ALA A 6 12.16 9.62 5.10
N ASN A 7 12.80 10.64 5.68
CA ASN A 7 13.88 11.37 5.03
C ASN A 7 15.12 10.52 4.84
N VAL A 8 15.52 9.72 5.83
CA VAL A 8 16.64 8.77 5.71
C VAL A 8 16.39 7.78 4.58
N VAL A 9 15.21 7.14 4.54
CA VAL A 9 14.83 6.20 3.47
C VAL A 9 14.84 6.91 2.11
N LYS A 10 14.27 8.12 2.02
CA LYS A 10 14.25 8.93 0.80
C LYS A 10 15.66 9.21 0.27
N VAL A 11 16.60 9.58 1.16
CA VAL A 11 18.00 9.84 0.79
C VAL A 11 18.66 8.55 0.32
N ILE A 12 18.50 7.44 1.03
CA ILE A 12 19.08 6.15 0.65
C ILE A 12 18.56 5.73 -0.73
N LEU A 13 17.25 5.71 -0.95
CA LEU A 13 16.65 5.34 -2.24
C LEU A 13 17.11 6.26 -3.37
N LYS A 14 17.27 7.56 -3.09
CA LYS A 14 17.77 8.55 -4.08
C LYS A 14 19.23 8.27 -4.43
N LEU A 15 20.12 8.09 -3.44
CA LEU A 15 21.54 7.83 -3.66
C LEU A 15 21.77 6.51 -4.41
N MET A 16 20.94 5.50 -4.15
CA MET A 16 21.01 4.21 -4.82
C MET A 16 20.28 4.21 -6.19
N GLY A 17 19.65 5.32 -6.59
CA GLY A 17 18.92 5.43 -7.86
C GLY A 17 17.61 4.65 -7.93
N SER A 18 17.09 4.16 -6.79
CA SER A 18 15.90 3.33 -6.69
C SER A 18 14.65 4.08 -6.18
N LYS A 19 14.74 5.41 -6.00
CA LYS A 19 13.57 6.24 -5.71
C LYS A 19 12.61 6.17 -6.90
N ALA A 20 11.34 5.84 -6.63
CA ALA A 20 10.33 5.72 -7.67
C ALA A 20 10.03 7.05 -8.37
N ARG A 21 9.79 6.98 -9.69
CA ARG A 21 9.03 8.00 -10.41
C ARG A 21 7.57 7.78 -10.14
N VAL A 22 6.86 8.86 -9.81
CA VAL A 22 5.46 8.82 -9.41
C VAL A 22 4.59 9.44 -10.50
N TYR A 23 3.44 8.82 -10.77
CA TYR A 23 2.43 9.25 -11.72
C TYR A 23 1.05 9.22 -11.04
N GLY A 24 0.12 10.06 -11.51
CA GLY A 24 -1.25 10.09 -11.00
C GLY A 24 -1.37 10.69 -9.59
N GLU A 25 -0.41 11.51 -9.13
CA GLU A 25 -0.49 12.17 -7.82
C GLU A 25 -1.72 13.07 -7.69
N GLU A 26 -2.24 13.58 -8.81
CA GLU A 26 -3.46 14.36 -8.93
C GLU A 26 -4.72 13.60 -8.50
N ASN A 27 -4.69 12.26 -8.58
CA ASN A 27 -5.78 11.38 -8.18
C ASN A 27 -5.89 11.20 -6.66
N LEU A 28 -4.87 11.59 -5.92
CA LEU A 28 -4.88 11.43 -4.47
C LEU A 28 -5.89 12.37 -3.81
N PRO A 29 -6.83 11.85 -2.98
CA PRO A 29 -7.77 12.70 -2.24
C PRO A 29 -7.01 13.74 -1.42
N LYS A 30 -7.42 15.01 -1.52
CA LYS A 30 -6.74 16.13 -0.84
C LYS A 30 -6.95 16.10 0.67
N GLU A 31 -8.11 15.63 1.11
CA GLU A 31 -8.53 15.60 2.50
C GLU A 31 -9.15 14.25 2.86
N GLY A 32 -9.28 14.01 4.18
CA GLY A 32 -9.87 12.79 4.72
C GLY A 32 -8.96 11.57 4.71
N GLY A 33 -9.47 10.49 5.30
CA GLY A 33 -8.82 9.19 5.29
C GLY A 33 -9.18 8.40 4.05
N PHE A 34 -8.21 7.70 3.47
CA PHE A 34 -8.42 6.81 2.33
C PHE A 34 -7.46 5.61 2.37
N ILE A 35 -7.82 4.57 1.65
CA ILE A 35 -6.97 3.39 1.49
C ILE A 35 -6.13 3.57 0.22
N ILE A 36 -4.83 3.28 0.29
CA ILE A 36 -4.03 3.01 -0.90
C ILE A 36 -3.90 1.49 -1.01
N ALA A 37 -4.50 0.92 -2.04
CA ALA A 37 -4.41 -0.49 -2.36
C ALA A 37 -3.35 -0.67 -3.47
N CYS A 38 -2.12 -1.08 -3.09
CA CYS A 38 -0.99 -1.14 -4.00
C CYS A 38 -0.59 -2.58 -4.31
N THR A 39 -0.14 -2.84 -5.54
CA THR A 39 0.50 -4.12 -5.90
C THR A 39 1.75 -4.34 -5.05
N HIS A 40 2.03 -5.60 -4.70
CA HIS A 40 3.13 -5.95 -3.80
C HIS A 40 4.10 -6.94 -4.47
N THR A 41 5.32 -6.51 -4.65
CA THR A 41 6.37 -7.31 -5.29
C THR A 41 7.57 -7.58 -4.37
N GLY A 42 7.75 -6.80 -3.31
CA GLY A 42 8.84 -6.96 -2.36
C GLY A 42 8.79 -5.94 -1.21
N TYR A 43 9.91 -5.66 -0.57
CA TYR A 43 9.97 -4.69 0.54
C TYR A 43 10.18 -3.24 0.06
N VAL A 44 10.74 -3.08 -1.13
CA VAL A 44 11.14 -1.77 -1.66
C VAL A 44 9.93 -0.97 -2.12
N ASP A 45 8.86 -1.63 -2.55
CA ASP A 45 7.59 -0.97 -2.90
C ASP A 45 6.96 -0.27 -1.69
N ILE A 46 6.97 -0.90 -0.51
CA ILE A 46 6.48 -0.29 0.75
C ILE A 46 7.25 1.00 1.05
N LEU A 47 8.58 0.96 0.94
CA LEU A 47 9.45 2.11 1.20
C LEU A 47 9.22 3.22 0.17
N ASN A 48 9.11 2.88 -1.12
CA ASN A 48 8.84 3.85 -2.17
C ASN A 48 7.46 4.48 -2.03
N LEU A 49 6.42 3.69 -1.68
CA LEU A 49 5.09 4.21 -1.43
C LEU A 49 5.07 5.17 -0.23
N GLY A 50 5.74 4.81 0.88
CA GLY A 50 5.86 5.69 2.04
C GLY A 50 6.60 7.00 1.74
N VAL A 51 7.67 6.94 0.94
CA VAL A 51 8.42 8.14 0.51
C VAL A 51 7.63 8.98 -0.49
N ALA A 52 6.87 8.37 -1.39
CA ALA A 52 6.02 9.07 -2.37
C ALA A 52 4.89 9.84 -1.68
N MET A 53 4.33 9.29 -0.60
CA MET A 53 3.27 9.94 0.16
C MET A 53 3.74 11.07 1.08
N TYR A 54 5.05 11.16 1.37
CA TYR A 54 5.57 12.22 2.25
C TYR A 54 5.29 13.63 1.68
N PRO A 55 4.78 14.61 2.49
CA PRO A 55 4.74 14.64 3.96
C PRO A 55 3.51 13.98 4.62
N ARG A 56 2.58 13.42 3.85
CA ARG A 56 1.41 12.72 4.38
C ARG A 56 1.85 11.35 4.92
N GLU A 57 1.45 11.05 6.15
CA GLU A 57 1.84 9.83 6.82
C GLU A 57 0.89 8.69 6.43
N ILE A 58 1.46 7.55 6.03
CA ILE A 58 0.73 6.35 5.69
C ILE A 58 0.89 5.29 6.78
N HIS A 59 -0.19 4.60 7.13
CA HIS A 59 -0.24 3.54 8.12
C HIS A 59 -0.30 2.20 7.40
N PHE A 60 0.77 1.42 7.49
CA PHE A 60 0.86 0.13 6.80
C PHE A 60 0.37 -1.02 7.68
N MET A 61 -0.41 -1.91 7.08
CA MET A 61 -0.77 -3.19 7.68
C MET A 61 0.42 -4.15 7.59
N ALA A 62 1.01 -4.54 8.72
CA ALA A 62 2.20 -5.37 8.76
C ALA A 62 1.99 -6.64 9.59
N LYS A 63 2.68 -7.73 9.23
CA LYS A 63 2.61 -9.01 9.94
C LYS A 63 3.08 -8.85 11.39
N LYS A 64 2.31 -9.37 12.36
CA LYS A 64 2.57 -9.26 13.81
C LYS A 64 4.00 -9.67 14.19
N GLN A 65 4.54 -10.71 13.58
CA GLN A 65 5.89 -11.21 13.83
C GLN A 65 7.00 -10.18 13.55
N LEU A 66 6.75 -9.19 12.65
CA LEU A 66 7.72 -8.13 12.39
C LEU A 66 7.91 -7.20 13.60
N PHE A 67 6.90 -7.06 14.45
CA PHE A 67 6.96 -6.22 15.66
C PHE A 67 7.73 -6.89 16.82
N GLU A 68 7.93 -8.21 16.75
CA GLU A 68 8.64 -8.99 17.74
C GLU A 68 10.16 -9.02 17.46
N MET A 69 10.58 -8.65 16.25
CA MET A 69 11.99 -8.61 15.85
C MET A 69 12.70 -7.40 16.45
N LYS A 70 13.81 -7.63 17.17
CA LYS A 70 14.62 -6.54 17.74
C LYS A 70 15.11 -5.58 16.66
N GLY A 71 14.95 -4.27 16.89
CA GLY A 71 15.32 -3.21 15.94
C GLY A 71 14.28 -3.01 14.82
N LEU A 72 13.93 -4.04 14.07
CA LEU A 72 12.91 -3.96 13.02
C LEU A 72 11.53 -3.65 13.61
N GLY A 73 11.15 -4.29 14.71
CA GLY A 73 9.88 -4.01 15.39
C GLY A 73 9.77 -2.56 15.89
N TRP A 74 10.87 -2.01 16.40
CA TRP A 74 10.94 -0.59 16.73
C TRP A 74 10.75 0.29 15.49
N LEU A 75 11.43 -0.02 14.38
CA LEU A 75 11.37 0.75 13.15
C LEU A 75 9.95 0.75 12.53
N VAL A 76 9.35 -0.43 12.35
CA VAL A 76 8.01 -0.53 11.73
C VAL A 76 6.94 0.16 12.58
N LYS A 77 7.04 0.09 13.91
CA LYS A 77 6.17 0.82 14.83
C LYS A 77 6.28 2.34 14.65
N HIS A 78 7.50 2.85 14.47
CA HIS A 78 7.76 4.28 14.30
C HIS A 78 7.50 4.77 12.86
N LEU A 79 7.30 3.85 11.91
CA LEU A 79 6.80 4.12 10.57
C LEU A 79 5.27 3.96 10.46
N ASN A 80 4.56 4.09 11.59
CA ASN A 80 3.11 4.00 11.68
C ASN A 80 2.53 2.67 11.17
N ALA A 81 3.32 1.58 11.14
CA ALA A 81 2.78 0.28 10.85
C ALA A 81 1.97 -0.23 12.06
N PHE A 82 0.89 -0.97 11.78
CA PHE A 82 0.10 -1.63 12.80
C PHE A 82 0.08 -3.15 12.58
N PRO A 83 0.11 -3.95 13.67
CA PRO A 83 0.22 -5.39 13.57
C PRO A 83 -1.11 -6.02 13.16
N VAL A 84 -1.03 -7.01 12.26
CA VAL A 84 -2.12 -7.93 11.96
C VAL A 84 -1.65 -9.36 12.08
N ASP A 85 -2.48 -10.18 12.69
CA ASP A 85 -2.30 -11.63 12.69
C ASP A 85 -2.94 -12.18 11.42
N ARG A 86 -2.10 -12.59 10.45
CA ARG A 86 -2.57 -13.12 9.17
C ARG A 86 -2.88 -14.62 9.24
N ASP A 87 -2.31 -15.28 10.22
CA ASP A 87 -2.45 -16.73 10.38
C ASP A 87 -3.74 -17.06 11.16
N ASN A 88 -4.17 -16.11 12.03
CA ASN A 88 -5.45 -16.18 12.75
C ASN A 88 -6.10 -14.77 12.78
N PRO A 89 -6.75 -14.34 11.67
CA PRO A 89 -7.28 -13.00 11.52
C PRO A 89 -8.44 -12.74 12.48
N GLY A 90 -8.18 -11.98 13.52
CA GLY A 90 -9.20 -11.50 14.46
C GLY A 90 -9.87 -10.20 14.00
N PRO A 91 -10.90 -9.71 14.74
CA PRO A 91 -11.63 -8.48 14.42
C PRO A 91 -10.74 -7.23 14.28
N SER A 92 -9.57 -7.22 14.89
CA SER A 92 -8.60 -6.11 14.83
C SER A 92 -8.11 -5.81 13.41
N VAL A 93 -8.07 -6.81 12.52
CA VAL A 93 -7.66 -6.67 11.11
C VAL A 93 -8.56 -5.68 10.35
N ILE A 94 -9.83 -5.62 10.72
CA ILE A 94 -10.80 -4.68 10.16
C ILE A 94 -10.97 -3.43 11.03
N LYS A 95 -10.99 -3.60 12.35
CA LYS A 95 -11.32 -2.52 13.29
C LYS A 95 -10.24 -1.44 13.33
N ILE A 96 -8.96 -1.82 13.38
CA ILE A 96 -7.84 -0.85 13.47
C ILE A 96 -7.81 0.05 12.23
N PRO A 97 -7.73 -0.47 10.98
CA PRO A 97 -7.68 0.39 9.81
C PRO A 97 -8.97 1.21 9.61
N SER A 98 -10.14 0.66 9.94
CA SER A 98 -11.39 1.42 9.89
C SER A 98 -11.40 2.61 10.84
N GLN A 99 -10.80 2.48 12.03
CA GLN A 99 -10.67 3.57 12.98
C GLN A 99 -9.69 4.63 12.47
N LEU A 100 -8.53 4.22 11.96
CA LEU A 100 -7.55 5.13 11.37
C LEU A 100 -8.13 5.98 10.23
N LEU A 101 -8.92 5.36 9.34
CA LEU A 101 -9.60 6.04 8.24
C LEU A 101 -10.62 7.08 8.74
N LYS A 102 -11.39 6.76 9.78
CA LYS A 102 -12.34 7.70 10.41
C LYS A 102 -11.65 8.88 11.08
N GLU A 103 -10.41 8.69 11.54
CA GLU A 103 -9.54 9.75 12.05
C GLU A 103 -8.86 10.58 10.93
N GLY A 104 -9.22 10.37 9.67
CA GLY A 104 -8.65 11.08 8.54
C GLY A 104 -7.25 10.60 8.12
N LYS A 105 -6.81 9.43 8.61
CA LYS A 105 -5.49 8.88 8.32
C LYS A 105 -5.50 8.01 7.06
N ILE A 106 -4.34 7.89 6.42
CA ILE A 106 -4.15 7.09 5.22
C ILE A 106 -3.69 5.68 5.62
N VAL A 107 -4.33 4.67 5.04
CA VAL A 107 -4.01 3.26 5.29
C VAL A 107 -3.46 2.62 4.02
N GLY A 108 -2.28 2.01 4.11
CA GLY A 108 -1.67 1.24 3.03
C GLY A 108 -1.99 -0.24 3.16
N ILE A 109 -2.59 -0.82 2.14
CA ILE A 109 -2.88 -2.25 2.05
C ILE A 109 -2.27 -2.80 0.76
N PHE A 110 -1.68 -3.99 0.84
CA PHE A 110 -1.13 -4.72 -0.30
C PHE A 110 -1.99 -5.96 -0.58
N PRO A 111 -3.03 -5.84 -1.42
CA PRO A 111 -4.02 -6.91 -1.61
C PRO A 111 -3.48 -8.14 -2.34
N SER A 112 -2.38 -7.99 -3.09
CA SER A 112 -1.72 -9.06 -3.85
C SER A 112 -0.57 -9.73 -3.08
N GLY A 113 -0.60 -9.67 -1.74
CA GLY A 113 0.40 -10.36 -0.91
C GLY A 113 0.46 -11.86 -1.21
N THR A 114 1.60 -12.30 -1.68
CA THR A 114 1.97 -13.55 -2.37
C THR A 114 1.78 -14.86 -1.59
N ARG A 115 0.93 -14.97 -0.56
CA ARG A 115 0.90 -16.17 0.30
C ARG A 115 -0.46 -16.76 0.64
N SER A 116 -1.56 -16.21 0.22
CA SER A 116 -2.80 -16.97 0.09
C SER A 116 -2.94 -17.42 -1.35
N ALA A 117 -3.22 -18.68 -1.58
CA ALA A 117 -3.33 -19.27 -2.93
C ALA A 117 -4.27 -18.49 -3.87
N ASP A 118 -5.11 -17.60 -3.31
CA ASP A 118 -6.14 -16.87 -4.06
C ASP A 118 -6.03 -15.34 -3.98
N GLY A 119 -5.26 -14.74 -3.06
CA GLY A 119 -5.18 -13.27 -2.92
C GLY A 119 -6.53 -12.55 -2.65
N THR A 120 -7.62 -13.31 -2.69
CA THR A 120 -9.00 -12.83 -2.62
C THR A 120 -9.34 -12.26 -1.26
N ASP A 121 -8.87 -12.86 -0.18
CA ASP A 121 -9.20 -12.46 1.19
C ASP A 121 -8.70 -11.06 1.55
N LEU A 122 -7.50 -10.68 1.09
CA LEU A 122 -6.95 -9.35 1.37
C LEU A 122 -7.63 -8.25 0.53
N LYS A 123 -8.05 -8.57 -0.71
CA LYS A 123 -8.83 -7.66 -1.54
C LYS A 123 -10.21 -7.42 -0.92
N GLN A 124 -10.91 -8.49 -0.53
CA GLN A 124 -12.19 -8.39 0.17
C GLN A 124 -12.05 -7.66 1.51
N GLY A 125 -10.94 -7.86 2.22
CA GLY A 125 -10.60 -7.13 3.43
C GLY A 125 -10.51 -5.61 3.19
N ALA A 126 -9.81 -5.18 2.15
CA ALA A 126 -9.71 -3.76 1.79
C ALA A 126 -11.08 -3.16 1.45
N ILE A 127 -11.91 -3.87 0.66
CA ILE A 127 -13.27 -3.47 0.33
C ILE A 127 -14.14 -3.35 1.59
N THR A 128 -14.06 -4.33 2.49
CA THR A 128 -14.82 -4.31 3.75
C THR A 128 -14.42 -3.15 4.66
N ILE A 129 -13.11 -2.88 4.79
CA ILE A 129 -12.58 -1.76 5.57
C ILE A 129 -13.07 -0.42 4.98
N ALA A 130 -12.97 -0.25 3.66
CA ALA A 130 -13.41 0.95 2.97
C ALA A 130 -14.91 1.21 3.17
N GLN A 131 -15.73 0.17 3.02
CA GLN A 131 -17.19 0.24 3.21
C GLN A 131 -17.55 0.65 4.64
N LEU A 132 -16.94 0.03 5.65
CA LEU A 132 -17.19 0.32 7.07
C LEU A 132 -16.73 1.72 7.48
N ALA A 133 -15.64 2.18 6.92
CA ALA A 133 -15.08 3.52 7.20
C ALA A 133 -15.72 4.62 6.32
N LYS A 134 -16.49 4.25 5.28
CA LYS A 134 -16.98 5.15 4.22
C LYS A 134 -15.83 5.92 3.57
N ALA A 135 -14.70 5.25 3.37
CA ALA A 135 -13.47 5.82 2.83
C ALA A 135 -13.28 5.42 1.36
N GLN A 136 -12.59 6.25 0.61
CA GLN A 136 -12.19 5.94 -0.77
C GLN A 136 -11.06 4.90 -0.80
N ILE A 137 -11.01 4.14 -1.89
CA ILE A 137 -9.85 3.32 -2.25
C ILE A 137 -9.17 3.99 -3.43
N VAL A 138 -7.87 4.23 -3.31
CA VAL A 138 -6.98 4.63 -4.39
C VAL A 138 -6.20 3.38 -4.82
N PRO A 139 -6.48 2.80 -5.98
CA PRO A 139 -5.66 1.72 -6.51
C PRO A 139 -4.29 2.25 -6.90
N ALA A 140 -3.24 1.46 -6.70
CA ALA A 140 -1.88 1.84 -7.07
C ALA A 140 -1.08 0.64 -7.56
N ALA A 141 -0.12 0.89 -8.44
CA ALA A 141 0.81 -0.13 -8.91
C ALA A 141 2.26 0.33 -8.77
N TYR A 142 3.12 -0.60 -8.38
CA TYR A 142 4.57 -0.39 -8.33
C TYR A 142 5.29 -1.40 -9.21
N VAL A 143 6.25 -0.91 -9.99
CA VAL A 143 7.18 -1.72 -10.77
C VAL A 143 8.61 -1.23 -10.51
N GLY A 144 9.51 -2.13 -10.13
CA GLY A 144 10.90 -1.75 -9.88
C GLY A 144 11.64 -2.74 -8.99
N ALA A 145 12.64 -2.24 -8.27
CA ALA A 145 13.43 -3.02 -7.32
C ALA A 145 12.52 -3.67 -6.26
N ARG A 146 12.70 -4.96 -6.00
CA ARG A 146 11.91 -5.76 -5.05
C ARG A 146 12.61 -5.93 -3.71
N ASN A 147 13.94 -5.96 -3.72
CA ASN A 147 14.77 -6.24 -2.56
C ASN A 147 16.06 -5.38 -2.58
N ALA A 148 16.85 -5.46 -1.53
CA ALA A 148 18.10 -4.70 -1.41
C ALA A 148 19.11 -5.01 -2.53
N GLY A 149 19.16 -6.24 -3.03
CA GLY A 149 20.04 -6.61 -4.15
C GLY A 149 19.66 -5.88 -5.44
N ASP A 150 18.37 -5.74 -5.73
CA ASP A 150 17.88 -4.98 -6.88
C ASP A 150 18.18 -3.48 -6.71
N VAL A 151 18.03 -2.95 -5.49
CA VAL A 151 18.39 -1.56 -5.15
C VAL A 151 19.87 -1.31 -5.39
N MET A 152 20.75 -2.23 -4.94
CA MET A 152 22.20 -2.12 -5.15
C MET A 152 22.58 -2.15 -6.64
N LYS A 153 21.82 -2.85 -7.48
CA LYS A 153 21.96 -2.84 -8.95
C LYS A 153 21.32 -1.60 -9.61
N ARG A 154 20.96 -0.58 -8.82
CA ARG A 154 20.29 0.65 -9.28
C ARG A 154 18.99 0.41 -10.05
N GLY A 155 18.21 -0.56 -9.57
CA GLY A 155 16.87 -0.85 -10.10
C GLY A 155 15.94 0.35 -9.89
N LYS A 156 15.55 1.01 -10.99
CA LYS A 156 14.61 2.15 -10.93
C LYS A 156 13.23 1.69 -10.45
N GLY A 157 12.58 2.53 -9.64
CA GLY A 157 11.21 2.34 -9.23
C GLY A 157 10.25 3.22 -10.04
N TYR A 158 9.05 2.72 -10.24
CA TYR A 158 7.93 3.44 -10.86
C TYR A 158 6.66 3.15 -10.06
N LEU A 159 5.89 4.18 -9.77
CA LEU A 159 4.65 4.11 -9.00
C LEU A 159 3.57 4.90 -9.72
N ILE A 160 2.37 4.37 -9.81
CA ILE A 160 1.21 5.05 -10.37
C ILE A 160 0.02 4.93 -9.42
N TYR A 161 -0.72 6.03 -9.25
CA TYR A 161 -2.00 6.07 -8.55
C TYR A 161 -3.13 6.17 -9.58
N GLY A 162 -4.11 5.28 -9.46
CA GLY A 162 -5.35 5.32 -10.25
C GLY A 162 -6.42 6.21 -9.64
N GLU A 163 -7.56 6.27 -10.31
CA GLU A 163 -8.72 7.04 -9.88
C GLU A 163 -9.30 6.50 -8.57
N PRO A 164 -9.59 7.36 -7.58
CA PRO A 164 -10.20 6.94 -6.33
C PRO A 164 -11.66 6.56 -6.52
N PHE A 165 -12.12 5.54 -5.81
CA PHE A 165 -13.52 5.13 -5.84
C PHE A 165 -14.07 4.82 -4.43
N TYR A 166 -15.40 4.94 -4.27
CA TYR A 166 -16.13 4.52 -3.08
C TYR A 166 -16.75 3.15 -3.26
N VAL A 167 -16.80 2.36 -2.18
CA VAL A 167 -17.52 1.10 -2.16
C VAL A 167 -18.98 1.39 -1.79
N THR A 168 -19.84 1.46 -2.80
CA THR A 168 -21.27 1.80 -2.64
C THR A 168 -22.20 0.58 -2.54
N GLY A 169 -21.74 -0.60 -2.98
CA GLY A 169 -22.52 -1.84 -2.96
C GLY A 169 -22.79 -2.34 -1.54
N LYS A 170 -23.96 -2.97 -1.34
CA LYS A 170 -24.35 -3.60 -0.07
C LYS A 170 -24.28 -5.13 -0.18
N GLY A 171 -24.09 -5.80 0.97
CA GLY A 171 -24.11 -7.26 1.04
C GLY A 171 -22.87 -7.93 0.41
N LYS A 172 -22.98 -9.23 0.15
CA LYS A 172 -21.90 -10.07 -0.40
C LYS A 172 -21.63 -9.72 -1.87
N GLU A 173 -22.70 -9.58 -2.66
CA GLU A 173 -22.62 -9.29 -4.09
C GLU A 173 -21.92 -7.95 -4.38
N GLY A 174 -22.29 -6.88 -3.64
CA GLY A 174 -21.63 -5.59 -3.79
C GLY A 174 -20.14 -5.65 -3.44
N ARG A 175 -19.76 -6.39 -2.39
CA ARG A 175 -18.34 -6.57 -2.05
C ARG A 175 -17.58 -7.33 -3.14
N GLU A 176 -18.18 -8.36 -3.70
CA GLU A 176 -17.55 -9.14 -4.78
C GLU A 176 -17.34 -8.31 -6.03
N GLN A 177 -18.33 -7.52 -6.44
CA GLN A 177 -18.22 -6.59 -7.56
C GLN A 177 -17.07 -5.60 -7.38
N PHE A 178 -16.94 -4.96 -6.21
CA PHE A 178 -15.85 -4.03 -5.95
C PHE A 178 -14.50 -4.71 -5.76
N THR A 179 -14.46 -5.97 -5.33
CA THR A 179 -13.23 -6.77 -5.30
C THR A 179 -12.72 -7.02 -6.71
N GLN A 180 -13.58 -7.37 -7.65
CA GLN A 180 -13.26 -7.54 -9.06
C GLN A 180 -12.84 -6.20 -9.70
N HIS A 181 -13.55 -5.11 -9.37
CA HIS A 181 -13.18 -3.77 -9.84
C HIS A 181 -11.76 -3.40 -9.38
N LEU A 182 -11.44 -3.55 -8.09
CA LEU A 182 -10.09 -3.30 -7.58
C LEU A 182 -9.05 -4.15 -8.29
N GLU A 183 -9.34 -5.42 -8.54
CA GLU A 183 -8.43 -6.32 -9.25
C GLU A 183 -8.14 -5.85 -10.66
N HIS A 184 -9.19 -5.49 -11.40
CA HIS A 184 -9.07 -4.94 -12.74
C HIS A 184 -8.23 -3.66 -12.77
N GLU A 185 -8.48 -2.73 -11.84
CA GLU A 185 -7.71 -1.49 -11.72
C GLU A 185 -6.23 -1.76 -11.44
N LEU A 186 -5.90 -2.69 -10.53
CA LEU A 186 -4.51 -3.03 -10.23
C LEU A 186 -3.77 -3.64 -11.42
N VAL A 187 -4.45 -4.47 -12.22
CA VAL A 187 -3.89 -5.04 -13.45
C VAL A 187 -3.68 -3.94 -14.50
N ALA A 188 -4.71 -3.14 -14.77
CA ALA A 188 -4.65 -2.06 -15.76
C ALA A 188 -3.54 -1.05 -15.45
N LEU A 189 -3.42 -0.62 -14.17
CA LEU A 189 -2.35 0.27 -13.73
C LEU A 189 -0.96 -0.34 -13.86
N THR A 190 -0.83 -1.65 -13.62
CA THR A 190 0.45 -2.35 -13.79
C THR A 190 0.86 -2.38 -15.26
N GLU A 191 -0.07 -2.67 -16.17
CA GLU A 191 0.17 -2.66 -17.61
C GLU A 191 0.50 -1.25 -18.13
N GLU A 192 -0.24 -0.24 -17.67
CA GLU A 192 0.03 1.15 -18.00
C GLU A 192 1.43 1.57 -17.53
N LEU A 193 1.78 1.21 -16.30
CA LEU A 193 3.09 1.54 -15.74
C LEU A 193 4.22 0.87 -16.53
N GLN A 194 4.03 -0.38 -16.94
CA GLN A 194 5.00 -1.11 -17.77
C GLN A 194 5.26 -0.43 -19.11
N LYS A 195 4.22 0.13 -19.75
CA LYS A 195 4.35 0.90 -21.01
C LYS A 195 5.13 2.21 -20.84
N ARG A 196 5.12 2.79 -19.63
CA ARG A 196 5.86 4.02 -19.30
C ARG A 196 7.33 3.79 -18.93
N ILE A 197 7.74 2.53 -18.72
CA ILE A 197 9.13 2.17 -18.42
C ILE A 197 9.92 2.20 -19.73
N PRO A 198 11.04 2.98 -19.81
CA PRO A 198 11.88 2.98 -20.99
C PRO A 198 12.41 1.58 -21.30
N VAL A 199 12.19 1.09 -22.50
CA VAL A 199 12.86 -0.11 -23.01
C VAL A 199 14.37 0.17 -23.00
N LYS A 200 15.16 -0.71 -22.37
CA LYS A 200 16.62 -0.59 -22.31
C LYS A 200 17.24 -0.98 -23.64
#